data_9d4f8466d73d60597e26150a3b49e1cd
#
_entry.id   9d4f8466d73d60597e26150a3b49e1cd
#
_cell.length_a   1.000
_cell.length_b   1.000
_cell.length_c   1.000
_cell.angle_alpha   90.00
_cell.angle_beta   90.00
_cell.angle_gamma   90.00
#
_symmetry.space_group_name_H-M   'P 1'
#
loop_
_entity.id
_entity.type
_entity.pdbx_description
1 polymer ?
#
loop_
_entity_poly.entity_id
_entity_poly.type
_entity_poly.pdbx_seq_one_letter_code
_entity_poly.pdbx_strand_id
1 'polypeptide(L)'
;MNRRSFLKTIAGFTVGVAGAHLALPITAKCKMLAPVTEIVGKTFLDRRIKNNIAKLKQANPWLMIGETHCHSIYSDGTYTVDQIMNRAANLGLDFLIITEHVTPKYFPLEDSLTSIRERWRCCQEWKDPNLALIDVYPAFEVSTEQGHLILVMDQDYLKPHNLSDLRTQFSPCEKKMVSMEKAAKMVEPFGGVSIIPHPDIARSYPFGVPISFIKQNLTGLVDAIEDISTGHGFDENYSEELGMASIGSSDDHFNLIIGTTVTGYDSRRHKNFLSAVKARDTQAIKVNDSLDDLMGMARMIL
;
A
#
# COMPACT_ATOMS: atom_id res chain seq x y z
N MET A 1 -5.76 22.36 -3.26
CA MET A 1 -5.39 22.60 -1.83
C MET A 1 -3.89 22.38 -1.72
N ASN A 2 -3.12 23.23 -1.06
CA ASN A 2 -1.66 23.04 -1.03
C ASN A 2 -1.24 22.02 0.05
N ARG A 3 -0.08 21.41 -0.11
CA ARG A 3 0.52 20.35 0.73
C ARG A 3 0.53 20.65 2.25
N ARG A 4 0.75 21.93 2.62
CA ARG A 4 0.72 22.38 4.04
C ARG A 4 -0.67 22.31 4.65
N SER A 5 -1.71 22.52 3.84
CA SER A 5 -3.10 22.43 4.25
C SER A 5 -3.51 20.98 4.50
N PHE A 6 -3.05 20.05 3.66
CA PHE A 6 -3.33 18.61 3.79
C PHE A 6 -2.73 18.01 5.07
N LEU A 7 -1.42 18.21 5.29
CA LEU A 7 -0.75 17.70 6.50
C LEU A 7 -1.32 18.32 7.79
N LYS A 8 -1.72 19.60 7.74
CA LYS A 8 -2.41 20.26 8.87
C LYS A 8 -3.80 19.68 9.10
N THR A 9 -4.50 19.26 8.04
CA THR A 9 -5.84 18.70 8.14
C THR A 9 -5.78 17.27 8.71
N ILE A 10 -4.85 16.42 8.24
CA ILE A 10 -4.65 15.07 8.84
C ILE A 10 -4.07 15.17 10.25
N ALA A 11 -3.03 15.99 10.47
CA ALA A 11 -2.51 16.23 11.82
C ALA A 11 -3.55 16.89 12.73
N GLY A 12 -4.41 17.76 12.21
CA GLY A 12 -5.52 18.34 12.95
C GLY A 12 -6.62 17.34 13.27
N PHE A 13 -6.87 16.37 12.40
CA PHE A 13 -7.84 15.30 12.64
C PHE A 13 -7.31 14.29 13.67
N THR A 14 -6.05 13.85 13.54
CA THR A 14 -5.41 12.97 14.55
C THR A 14 -5.18 13.66 15.88
N VAL A 15 -4.76 14.92 15.90
CA VAL A 15 -4.61 15.73 17.13
C VAL A 15 -5.97 16.12 17.69
N GLY A 16 -6.97 16.36 16.86
CA GLY A 16 -8.36 16.62 17.29
C GLY A 16 -8.96 15.42 18.00
N VAL A 17 -8.79 14.21 17.48
CA VAL A 17 -9.22 12.97 18.13
C VAL A 17 -8.38 12.66 19.38
N ALA A 18 -7.06 12.79 19.29
CA ALA A 18 -6.17 12.59 20.44
C ALA A 18 -6.26 13.73 21.48
N GLY A 19 -6.39 14.99 21.04
CA GLY A 19 -6.52 16.15 21.91
C GLY A 19 -7.86 16.21 22.64
N ALA A 20 -8.96 15.75 22.02
CA ALA A 20 -10.25 15.60 22.68
C ALA A 20 -10.23 14.55 23.80
N HIS A 21 -9.33 13.55 23.72
CA HIS A 21 -9.12 12.59 24.81
C HIS A 21 -8.34 13.16 26.00
N LEU A 22 -7.60 14.26 25.83
CA LEU A 22 -6.72 14.82 26.88
C LEU A 22 -7.25 16.12 27.51
N ALA A 23 -8.22 16.82 26.96
CA ALA A 23 -8.55 18.18 27.36
C ALA A 23 -9.95 18.42 27.97
N LEU A 24 -10.88 17.45 27.97
CA LEU A 24 -12.20 17.62 28.55
C LEU A 24 -12.65 16.39 29.33
N PRO A 25 -13.38 16.54 30.45
CA PRO A 25 -14.08 15.44 31.08
C PRO A 25 -15.22 14.99 30.16
N ILE A 26 -14.92 14.09 29.26
CA ILE A 26 -15.88 13.56 28.28
C ILE A 26 -16.87 12.69 29.05
N THR A 27 -18.13 13.10 29.10
CA THR A 27 -19.22 12.29 29.65
C THR A 27 -19.28 10.94 28.92
N ALA A 28 -19.74 9.88 29.59
CA ALA A 28 -19.82 8.53 29.06
C ALA A 28 -20.52 8.43 27.67
N LYS A 29 -21.42 9.38 27.38
CA LYS A 29 -22.11 9.48 26.06
C LYS A 29 -21.18 9.80 24.89
N CYS A 30 -20.17 10.66 25.05
CA CYS A 30 -19.21 10.96 23.99
C CYS A 30 -18.26 9.79 23.68
N LYS A 31 -17.93 8.98 24.71
CA LYS A 31 -17.09 7.78 24.50
C LYS A 31 -17.76 6.68 23.68
N MET A 32 -19.09 6.64 23.65
CA MET A 32 -19.85 5.66 22.84
C MET A 32 -20.08 6.12 21.40
N LEU A 33 -20.05 7.42 21.12
CA LEU A 33 -20.35 7.96 19.79
C LEU A 33 -19.14 7.88 18.83
N ALA A 34 -17.92 8.08 19.33
CA ALA A 34 -16.72 8.05 18.49
C ALA A 34 -16.53 6.71 17.73
N PRO A 35 -16.65 5.52 18.36
CA PRO A 35 -16.57 4.25 17.64
C PRO A 35 -17.71 4.06 16.64
N VAL A 36 -18.91 4.55 16.93
CA VAL A 36 -20.07 4.40 16.03
C VAL A 36 -19.90 5.28 14.78
N THR A 37 -19.42 6.49 14.92
CA THR A 37 -19.20 7.41 13.79
C THR A 37 -18.03 6.93 12.90
N GLU A 38 -16.99 6.37 13.49
CA GLU A 38 -15.89 5.74 12.76
C GLU A 38 -16.37 4.53 11.95
N ILE A 39 -17.13 3.62 12.57
CA ILE A 39 -17.71 2.45 11.90
C ILE A 39 -18.65 2.85 10.77
N VAL A 40 -19.53 3.82 11.00
CA VAL A 40 -20.48 4.29 9.98
C VAL A 40 -19.74 4.95 8.82
N GLY A 41 -18.77 5.82 9.11
CA GLY A 41 -17.95 6.48 8.10
C GLY A 41 -17.18 5.48 7.23
N LYS A 42 -16.50 4.51 7.86
CA LYS A 42 -15.78 3.45 7.16
C LYS A 42 -16.72 2.60 6.29
N THR A 43 -17.89 2.22 6.80
CA THR A 43 -18.88 1.42 6.06
C THR A 43 -19.38 2.18 4.81
N PHE A 44 -19.60 3.49 4.93
CA PHE A 44 -20.03 4.32 3.80
C PHE A 44 -18.92 4.42 2.74
N LEU A 45 -17.68 4.67 3.15
CA LEU A 45 -16.52 4.72 2.26
C LEU A 45 -16.30 3.39 1.55
N ASP A 46 -16.31 2.28 2.28
CA ASP A 46 -16.16 0.93 1.72
C ASP A 46 -17.25 0.62 0.68
N ARG A 47 -18.50 0.98 0.97
CA ARG A 47 -19.61 0.80 0.00
C ARG A 47 -19.38 1.59 -1.28
N ARG A 48 -18.89 2.82 -1.17
CA ARG A 48 -18.61 3.68 -2.31
C ARG A 48 -17.44 3.15 -3.14
N ILE A 49 -16.32 2.79 -2.50
CA ILE A 49 -15.17 2.17 -3.15
C ILE A 49 -15.60 0.90 -3.88
N LYS A 50 -16.29 -0.01 -3.20
CA LYS A 50 -16.79 -1.26 -3.77
C LYS A 50 -17.66 -1.03 -5.01
N ASN A 51 -18.59 -0.07 -4.94
CA ASN A 51 -19.45 0.26 -6.07
C ASN A 51 -18.66 0.81 -7.27
N ASN A 52 -17.64 1.63 -7.02
CA ASN A 52 -16.81 2.19 -8.09
C ASN A 52 -15.91 1.12 -8.70
N ILE A 53 -15.32 0.23 -7.91
CA ILE A 53 -14.58 -0.95 -8.39
C ILE A 53 -15.48 -1.84 -9.26
N ALA A 54 -16.71 -2.12 -8.80
CA ALA A 54 -17.66 -2.91 -9.56
C ALA A 54 -18.01 -2.28 -10.93
N LYS A 55 -18.15 -0.94 -11.00
CA LYS A 55 -18.36 -0.23 -12.27
C LYS A 55 -17.16 -0.31 -13.20
N LEU A 56 -15.93 -0.18 -12.66
CA LEU A 56 -14.70 -0.31 -13.44
C LEU A 56 -14.60 -1.71 -14.06
N LYS A 57 -14.87 -2.76 -13.28
CA LYS A 57 -14.87 -4.15 -13.75
C LYS A 57 -16.01 -4.45 -14.73
N GLN A 58 -17.17 -3.84 -14.54
CA GLN A 58 -18.28 -3.96 -15.49
C GLN A 58 -17.93 -3.32 -16.83
N ALA A 59 -17.26 -2.16 -16.83
CA ALA A 59 -16.80 -1.50 -18.05
C ALA A 59 -15.65 -2.25 -18.74
N ASN A 60 -14.80 -2.91 -17.97
CA ASN A 60 -13.70 -3.73 -18.46
C ASN A 60 -13.60 -5.05 -17.65
N PRO A 61 -14.27 -6.13 -18.08
CA PRO A 61 -14.29 -7.39 -17.37
C PRO A 61 -12.93 -8.10 -17.25
N TRP A 62 -11.93 -7.69 -18.00
CA TRP A 62 -10.58 -8.25 -17.98
C TRP A 62 -9.60 -7.45 -17.12
N LEU A 63 -10.08 -6.35 -16.54
CA LEU A 63 -9.27 -5.50 -15.67
C LEU A 63 -9.13 -6.16 -14.31
N MET A 64 -7.91 -6.54 -13.98
CA MET A 64 -7.51 -6.96 -12.63
C MET A 64 -7.08 -5.72 -11.84
N ILE A 65 -7.60 -5.55 -10.63
CA ILE A 65 -7.39 -4.34 -9.81
C ILE A 65 -6.90 -4.75 -8.42
N GLY A 66 -5.85 -4.08 -7.93
CA GLY A 66 -5.34 -4.39 -6.59
C GLY A 66 -4.69 -3.22 -5.87
N GLU A 67 -4.52 -3.42 -4.56
CA GLU A 67 -3.75 -2.54 -3.69
C GLU A 67 -2.28 -2.98 -3.71
N THR A 68 -1.38 -2.02 -3.85
CA THR A 68 0.06 -2.28 -4.02
C THR A 68 0.94 -1.72 -2.91
N HIS A 69 0.37 -0.96 -1.96
CA HIS A 69 1.12 -0.36 -0.87
C HIS A 69 0.22 -0.13 0.35
N CYS A 70 0.37 -0.95 1.37
CA CYS A 70 -0.28 -0.79 2.66
C CYS A 70 0.48 -1.53 3.76
N HIS A 71 0.21 -1.18 5.03
CA HIS A 71 0.95 -1.65 6.19
C HIS A 71 0.05 -2.31 7.23
N SER A 72 0.60 -3.30 7.95
CA SER A 72 -0.08 -3.97 9.05
C SER A 72 0.62 -3.72 10.40
N ILE A 73 0.12 -4.35 11.45
CA ILE A 73 0.72 -4.30 12.80
C ILE A 73 2.14 -4.88 12.87
N TYR A 74 2.64 -5.47 11.80
CA TYR A 74 4.01 -5.98 11.71
C TYR A 74 5.03 -4.92 11.30
N SER A 75 4.56 -3.71 10.96
CA SER A 75 5.37 -2.49 10.88
C SER A 75 4.68 -1.35 11.64
N ASP A 76 4.17 -0.35 10.99
CA ASP A 76 3.56 0.83 11.60
C ASP A 76 2.06 0.99 11.26
N GLY A 77 1.47 -0.01 10.64
CA GLY A 77 0.03 -0.09 10.47
C GLY A 77 -0.69 -0.47 11.78
N THR A 78 -2.00 -0.26 11.83
CA THR A 78 -2.82 -0.46 13.04
C THR A 78 -3.72 -1.70 12.98
N TYR A 79 -3.77 -2.40 11.84
CA TYR A 79 -4.64 -3.55 11.63
C TYR A 79 -3.86 -4.84 11.34
N THR A 80 -4.47 -5.98 11.69
CA THR A 80 -3.88 -7.29 11.40
C THR A 80 -3.95 -7.60 9.91
N VAL A 81 -3.06 -8.47 9.45
CA VAL A 81 -3.05 -8.99 8.08
C VAL A 81 -4.43 -9.54 7.68
N ASP A 82 -5.07 -10.33 8.54
CA ASP A 82 -6.41 -10.88 8.32
C ASP A 82 -7.46 -9.78 8.07
N GLN A 83 -7.45 -8.72 8.87
CA GLN A 83 -8.39 -7.60 8.71
C GLN A 83 -8.18 -6.85 7.40
N ILE A 84 -6.93 -6.65 6.98
CA ILE A 84 -6.57 -5.98 5.73
C ILE A 84 -7.02 -6.85 4.54
N MET A 85 -6.68 -8.14 4.55
CA MET A 85 -7.05 -9.09 3.51
C MET A 85 -8.56 -9.22 3.36
N ASN A 86 -9.29 -9.36 4.49
CA ASN A 86 -10.76 -9.40 4.51
C ASN A 86 -11.37 -8.14 3.88
N ARG A 87 -10.81 -6.96 4.19
CA ARG A 87 -11.31 -5.72 3.61
C ARG A 87 -11.04 -5.66 2.11
N ALA A 88 -9.84 -5.98 1.65
CA ALA A 88 -9.48 -5.98 0.24
C ALA A 88 -10.42 -6.89 -0.58
N ALA A 89 -10.70 -8.10 -0.08
CA ALA A 89 -11.65 -9.03 -0.68
C ALA A 89 -13.09 -8.47 -0.71
N ASN A 90 -13.55 -7.90 0.40
CA ASN A 90 -14.88 -7.30 0.49
C ASN A 90 -15.07 -6.10 -0.44
N LEU A 91 -14.02 -5.35 -0.72
CA LEU A 91 -14.02 -4.26 -1.69
C LEU A 91 -14.06 -4.77 -3.14
N GLY A 92 -13.71 -6.04 -3.37
CA GLY A 92 -13.67 -6.67 -4.69
C GLY A 92 -12.36 -6.46 -5.43
N LEU A 93 -11.25 -6.28 -4.69
CA LEU A 93 -9.91 -6.27 -5.26
C LEU A 93 -9.51 -7.68 -5.70
N ASP A 94 -8.72 -7.80 -6.76
CA ASP A 94 -8.24 -9.06 -7.31
C ASP A 94 -6.88 -9.46 -6.74
N PHE A 95 -6.09 -8.47 -6.31
CA PHE A 95 -4.81 -8.72 -5.67
C PHE A 95 -4.49 -7.71 -4.58
N LEU A 96 -3.59 -8.11 -3.67
CA LEU A 96 -3.16 -7.33 -2.51
C LEU A 96 -1.67 -7.51 -2.25
N ILE A 97 -0.99 -6.39 -2.03
CA ILE A 97 0.42 -6.34 -1.65
C ILE A 97 0.52 -5.55 -0.34
N ILE A 98 0.83 -6.24 0.77
CA ILE A 98 1.14 -5.63 2.05
C ILE A 98 2.66 -5.45 2.10
N THR A 99 3.12 -4.24 2.38
CA THR A 99 4.52 -3.81 2.21
C THR A 99 5.14 -3.43 3.55
N GLU A 100 5.30 -4.40 4.44
CA GLU A 100 5.88 -4.11 5.75
C GLU A 100 7.26 -3.48 5.63
N HIS A 101 7.52 -2.46 6.45
CA HIS A 101 8.82 -1.83 6.50
C HIS A 101 9.94 -2.80 6.92
N VAL A 102 11.09 -2.67 6.27
CA VAL A 102 12.35 -3.27 6.71
C VAL A 102 13.38 -2.17 6.84
N THR A 103 13.72 -1.80 8.07
CA THR A 103 14.65 -0.70 8.34
C THR A 103 15.65 -1.10 9.44
N PRO A 104 16.90 -0.65 9.37
CA PRO A 104 17.82 -0.84 10.48
C PRO A 104 17.27 -0.22 11.77
N LYS A 105 17.27 -0.99 12.86
CA LYS A 105 16.88 -0.62 14.24
C LYS A 105 15.39 -0.55 14.55
N TYR A 106 14.50 -0.25 13.59
CA TYR A 106 13.09 0.04 13.91
C TYR A 106 12.15 -1.08 13.48
N PHE A 107 12.31 -1.58 12.26
CA PHE A 107 11.45 -2.62 11.70
C PHE A 107 12.30 -3.81 11.25
N PRO A 108 12.43 -4.83 12.12
CA PRO A 108 13.26 -6.01 11.82
C PRO A 108 12.61 -6.84 10.70
N LEU A 109 13.44 -7.44 9.88
CA LEU A 109 13.02 -8.33 8.79
C LEU A 109 12.12 -9.49 9.29
N GLU A 110 12.33 -9.95 10.53
CA GLU A 110 11.52 -11.03 11.12
C GLU A 110 10.05 -10.70 11.24
N ASP A 111 9.69 -9.45 11.56
CA ASP A 111 8.29 -9.02 11.66
C ASP A 111 7.63 -9.05 10.27
N SER A 112 8.32 -8.58 9.24
CA SER A 112 7.86 -8.65 7.85
C SER A 112 7.72 -10.09 7.35
N LEU A 113 8.66 -10.99 7.71
CA LEU A 113 8.55 -12.43 7.41
C LEU A 113 7.39 -13.08 8.17
N THR A 114 7.08 -12.61 9.37
CA THR A 114 5.91 -13.07 10.14
C THR A 114 4.62 -12.61 9.47
N SER A 115 4.55 -11.38 8.97
CA SER A 115 3.43 -10.91 8.14
C SER A 115 3.21 -11.79 6.90
N ILE A 116 4.28 -12.22 6.23
CA ILE A 116 4.18 -13.15 5.09
C ILE A 116 3.62 -14.52 5.52
N ARG A 117 4.06 -15.06 6.67
CA ARG A 117 3.48 -16.31 7.22
C ARG A 117 1.99 -16.17 7.51
N GLU A 118 1.58 -15.04 8.09
CA GLU A 118 0.17 -14.78 8.36
C GLU A 118 -0.65 -14.69 7.07
N ARG A 119 -0.14 -14.03 6.02
CA ARG A 119 -0.79 -14.01 4.69
C ARG A 119 -0.98 -15.43 4.15
N TRP A 120 0.06 -16.27 4.21
CA TRP A 120 -0.05 -17.66 3.80
C TRP A 120 -1.10 -18.41 4.61
N ARG A 121 -1.08 -18.29 5.96
CA ARG A 121 -2.05 -18.92 6.84
C ARG A 121 -3.46 -18.49 6.48
N CYS A 122 -3.71 -17.20 6.31
CA CYS A 122 -5.02 -16.70 5.89
C CYS A 122 -5.47 -17.33 4.57
N CYS A 123 -4.60 -17.38 3.56
CA CYS A 123 -4.92 -18.02 2.27
C CYS A 123 -5.29 -19.52 2.39
N GLN A 124 -4.72 -20.25 3.38
CA GLN A 124 -5.03 -21.67 3.59
C GLN A 124 -6.26 -21.92 4.46
N GLU A 125 -6.51 -21.07 5.45
CA GLU A 125 -7.57 -21.25 6.44
C GLU A 125 -8.88 -20.61 6.04
N TRP A 126 -8.88 -19.72 5.06
CA TRP A 126 -10.09 -19.02 4.64
C TRP A 126 -11.12 -19.95 4.04
N LYS A 127 -12.22 -20.05 4.75
CA LYS A 127 -13.40 -20.79 4.31
C LYS A 127 -14.36 -19.94 3.47
N ASP A 128 -14.14 -18.63 3.42
CA ASP A 128 -14.94 -17.71 2.61
C ASP A 128 -14.51 -17.80 1.14
N PRO A 129 -15.37 -18.28 0.25
CA PRO A 129 -15.04 -18.40 -1.17
C PRO A 129 -14.73 -17.05 -1.84
N ASN A 130 -15.16 -15.91 -1.27
CA ASN A 130 -14.81 -14.59 -1.81
C ASN A 130 -13.37 -14.21 -1.49
N LEU A 131 -12.81 -14.73 -0.41
CA LEU A 131 -11.42 -14.48 0.01
C LEU A 131 -10.41 -15.35 -0.75
N ALA A 132 -10.85 -16.52 -1.20
CA ALA A 132 -10.03 -17.43 -2.03
C ALA A 132 -9.72 -16.88 -3.43
N LEU A 133 -10.29 -15.73 -3.81
CA LEU A 133 -10.15 -15.13 -5.13
C LEU A 133 -9.14 -13.97 -5.17
N ILE A 134 -8.54 -13.64 -4.03
CA ILE A 134 -7.53 -12.57 -3.96
C ILE A 134 -6.13 -13.15 -4.12
N ASP A 135 -5.40 -12.67 -5.10
CA ASP A 135 -3.97 -12.94 -5.23
C ASP A 135 -3.18 -12.11 -4.21
N VAL A 136 -2.36 -12.77 -3.39
CA VAL A 136 -1.52 -12.08 -2.39
C VAL A 136 -0.05 -12.29 -2.74
N TYR A 137 0.75 -11.23 -2.62
CA TYR A 137 2.17 -11.27 -2.92
C TYR A 137 3.01 -11.01 -1.66
N PRO A 138 4.15 -11.73 -1.49
CA PRO A 138 5.14 -11.35 -0.50
C PRO A 138 5.83 -10.06 -0.94
N ALA A 139 5.98 -9.11 -0.02
CA ALA A 139 6.62 -7.84 -0.31
C ALA A 139 7.21 -7.21 0.95
N PHE A 140 8.17 -6.31 0.74
CA PHE A 140 8.78 -5.45 1.73
C PHE A 140 8.86 -4.02 1.22
N GLU A 141 8.73 -3.04 2.09
CA GLU A 141 9.18 -1.68 1.86
C GLU A 141 10.51 -1.47 2.60
N VAL A 142 11.60 -1.42 1.84
CA VAL A 142 12.95 -1.35 2.37
C VAL A 142 13.42 0.10 2.41
N SER A 143 13.94 0.55 3.57
CA SER A 143 14.66 1.82 3.67
C SER A 143 16.04 1.68 3.06
N THR A 144 16.29 2.44 1.99
CA THR A 144 17.58 2.50 1.30
C THR A 144 18.32 3.82 1.61
N GLU A 145 19.56 3.95 1.15
CA GLU A 145 20.33 5.19 1.28
C GLU A 145 19.70 6.39 0.54
N GLN A 146 18.80 6.13 -0.42
CA GLN A 146 18.20 7.17 -1.26
C GLN A 146 16.71 7.42 -0.96
N GLY A 147 16.06 6.55 -0.21
CA GLY A 147 14.63 6.58 0.09
C GLY A 147 14.04 5.19 0.20
N HIS A 148 12.74 5.07 0.22
CA HIS A 148 12.05 3.79 0.27
C HIS A 148 12.01 3.11 -1.10
N LEU A 149 12.00 1.78 -1.09
CA LEU A 149 11.82 0.92 -2.25
C LEU A 149 10.95 -0.28 -1.88
N ILE A 150 9.85 -0.47 -2.60
CA ILE A 150 9.02 -1.66 -2.47
C ILE A 150 9.61 -2.76 -3.34
N LEU A 151 9.75 -3.94 -2.74
CA LEU A 151 10.24 -5.16 -3.38
C LEU A 151 9.15 -6.21 -3.31
N VAL A 152 8.60 -6.61 -4.46
CA VAL A 152 7.50 -7.59 -4.56
C VAL A 152 8.04 -8.86 -5.18
N MET A 153 7.87 -10.01 -4.50
CA MET A 153 8.34 -11.30 -4.97
C MET A 153 7.20 -12.15 -5.54
N ASP A 154 7.55 -13.22 -6.26
CA ASP A 154 6.58 -14.19 -6.77
C ASP A 154 5.79 -14.84 -5.61
N GLN A 155 4.53 -15.19 -5.88
CA GLN A 155 3.61 -15.80 -4.91
C GLN A 155 4.13 -17.11 -4.32
N ASP A 156 5.01 -17.83 -5.01
CA ASP A 156 5.65 -19.03 -4.47
C ASP A 156 6.42 -18.76 -3.17
N TYR A 157 6.90 -17.53 -2.96
CA TYR A 157 7.62 -17.11 -1.76
C TYR A 157 6.71 -16.72 -0.58
N LEU A 158 5.39 -16.84 -0.71
CA LEU A 158 4.47 -16.88 0.44
C LEU A 158 4.62 -18.17 1.25
N LYS A 159 5.02 -19.27 0.61
CA LYS A 159 5.09 -20.59 1.24
C LYS A 159 6.14 -20.61 2.36
N PRO A 160 5.82 -21.13 3.55
CA PRO A 160 6.71 -21.06 4.72
C PRO A 160 8.12 -21.64 4.51
N HIS A 161 8.27 -22.65 3.65
CA HIS A 161 9.57 -23.26 3.38
C HIS A 161 10.50 -22.37 2.54
N ASN A 162 9.99 -21.36 1.84
CA ASN A 162 10.77 -20.42 1.05
C ASN A 162 11.20 -19.18 1.83
N LEU A 163 10.71 -18.99 3.07
CA LEU A 163 11.02 -17.78 3.87
C LEU A 163 12.49 -17.71 4.31
N SER A 164 13.19 -18.86 4.39
CA SER A 164 14.62 -18.88 4.68
C SER A 164 15.44 -18.19 3.60
N ASP A 165 15.02 -18.29 2.34
CA ASP A 165 15.71 -17.70 1.20
C ASP A 165 15.52 -16.18 1.23
N LEU A 166 14.28 -15.71 1.51
CA LEU A 166 13.99 -14.29 1.72
C LEU A 166 14.81 -13.74 2.89
N ARG A 167 14.88 -14.45 4.02
CA ARG A 167 15.69 -14.06 5.18
C ARG A 167 17.16 -13.90 4.79
N THR A 168 17.72 -14.87 4.10
CA THR A 168 19.12 -14.85 3.68
C THR A 168 19.42 -13.65 2.78
N GLN A 169 18.55 -13.41 1.79
CA GLN A 169 18.72 -12.35 0.79
C GLN A 169 18.58 -10.96 1.37
N PHE A 170 17.54 -10.74 2.21
CA PHE A 170 17.18 -9.41 2.69
C PHE A 170 17.78 -9.04 4.06
N SER A 171 18.48 -9.95 4.74
CA SER A 171 19.16 -9.66 6.00
C SER A 171 20.16 -8.49 5.96
N PRO A 172 20.81 -8.13 4.83
CA PRO A 172 21.63 -6.92 4.78
C PRO A 172 20.84 -5.62 5.01
N CYS A 173 19.54 -5.55 4.59
CA CYS A 173 18.70 -4.37 4.73
C CYS A 173 18.33 -4.08 6.19
N GLU A 174 18.23 -5.12 7.03
CA GLU A 174 18.01 -5.00 8.47
C GLU A 174 19.26 -4.48 9.22
N LYS A 175 20.45 -4.80 8.72
CA LYS A 175 21.71 -4.42 9.39
C LYS A 175 22.15 -3.01 9.11
N LYS A 176 21.94 -2.56 7.87
CA LYS A 176 22.28 -1.20 7.41
C LYS A 176 21.46 -0.85 6.17
N MET A 177 21.26 0.44 5.94
CA MET A 177 20.72 0.89 4.67
C MET A 177 21.66 0.45 3.53
N VAL A 178 21.09 -0.08 2.49
CA VAL A 178 21.79 -0.44 1.24
C VAL A 178 21.44 0.58 0.17
N SER A 179 22.26 0.70 -0.88
CA SER A 179 21.87 1.56 -2.00
C SER A 179 20.61 1.02 -2.69
N MET A 180 19.81 1.91 -3.24
CA MET A 180 18.57 1.54 -3.94
C MET A 180 18.83 0.60 -5.13
N GLU A 181 19.91 0.84 -5.88
CA GLU A 181 20.35 -0.05 -6.95
C GLU A 181 20.59 -1.47 -6.45
N LYS A 182 21.28 -1.61 -5.30
CA LYS A 182 21.51 -2.92 -4.71
C LYS A 182 20.20 -3.56 -4.24
N ALA A 183 19.33 -2.80 -3.60
CA ALA A 183 18.04 -3.30 -3.14
C ALA A 183 17.18 -3.78 -4.31
N ALA A 184 17.09 -3.02 -5.41
CA ALA A 184 16.34 -3.40 -6.60
C ALA A 184 16.80 -4.75 -7.19
N LYS A 185 18.12 -5.00 -7.23
CA LYS A 185 18.68 -6.28 -7.71
C LYS A 185 18.41 -7.46 -6.77
N MET A 186 18.11 -7.18 -5.48
CA MET A 186 17.86 -8.26 -4.52
C MET A 186 16.58 -9.03 -4.79
N VAL A 187 15.62 -8.47 -5.50
CA VAL A 187 14.33 -9.09 -5.80
C VAL A 187 14.36 -9.98 -7.07
N GLU A 188 15.37 -9.80 -7.94
CA GLU A 188 15.48 -10.51 -9.22
C GLU A 188 15.48 -12.06 -9.08
N PRO A 189 16.24 -12.67 -8.12
CA PRO A 189 16.25 -14.12 -7.96
C PRO A 189 14.89 -14.72 -7.59
N PHE A 190 13.99 -13.90 -7.08
CA PHE A 190 12.64 -14.28 -6.64
C PHE A 190 11.58 -14.03 -7.71
N GLY A 191 11.99 -13.78 -8.95
CA GLY A 191 11.07 -13.46 -10.05
C GLY A 191 10.30 -12.16 -9.86
N GLY A 192 10.73 -11.34 -8.92
CA GLY A 192 10.04 -10.18 -8.43
C GLY A 192 10.22 -8.92 -9.28
N VAL A 193 9.70 -7.82 -8.74
CA VAL A 193 9.79 -6.45 -9.28
C VAL A 193 10.07 -5.45 -8.16
N SER A 194 10.65 -4.31 -8.54
CA SER A 194 10.93 -3.19 -7.65
C SER A 194 10.09 -1.97 -8.03
N ILE A 195 9.56 -1.26 -7.02
CA ILE A 195 8.66 -0.12 -7.20
C ILE A 195 9.15 1.04 -6.34
N ILE A 196 9.30 2.22 -6.92
CA ILE A 196 9.58 3.45 -6.17
C ILE A 196 8.25 3.96 -5.58
N PRO A 197 8.05 3.90 -4.26
CA PRO A 197 6.86 4.45 -3.64
C PRO A 197 7.00 5.96 -3.46
N HIS A 198 5.87 6.67 -3.37
CA HIS A 198 5.74 8.08 -3.00
C HIS A 198 6.96 8.96 -3.38
N PRO A 199 7.33 9.07 -4.67
CA PRO A 199 8.46 9.88 -5.10
C PRO A 199 8.26 11.36 -4.70
N ASP A 200 9.35 12.10 -4.49
CA ASP A 200 9.37 13.53 -4.14
C ASP A 200 8.61 13.94 -2.86
N ILE A 201 8.15 12.99 -2.04
CA ILE A 201 7.24 13.31 -0.92
C ILE A 201 7.89 14.09 0.20
N ALA A 202 9.09 13.79 0.54
CA ALA A 202 9.79 14.55 1.55
C ALA A 202 11.18 14.91 1.04
N ARG A 203 11.45 16.19 0.95
CA ARG A 203 12.83 16.69 0.75
C ARG A 203 13.76 16.34 1.92
N SER A 204 13.25 15.75 2.98
CA SER A 204 14.01 15.25 4.13
C SER A 204 14.02 13.72 4.10
N TYR A 205 15.21 13.19 3.90
CA TYR A 205 15.56 11.78 4.08
C TYR A 205 14.84 11.15 5.30
N PRO A 206 14.37 9.88 5.23
CA PRO A 206 14.71 8.89 4.19
C PRO A 206 13.53 8.42 3.31
N PHE A 207 12.45 9.16 3.17
CA PHE A 207 11.19 8.64 2.64
C PHE A 207 11.08 8.65 1.11
N GLY A 208 10.94 9.80 0.49
CA GLY A 208 10.73 9.90 -0.96
C GLY A 208 12.02 10.13 -1.75
N VAL A 209 12.14 9.51 -2.91
CA VAL A 209 13.26 9.69 -3.83
C VAL A 209 12.98 10.87 -4.76
N PRO A 210 13.91 11.83 -4.94
CA PRO A 210 13.72 12.92 -5.88
C PRO A 210 13.60 12.43 -7.33
N ILE A 211 12.67 12.96 -8.11
CA ILE A 211 12.48 12.57 -9.51
C ILE A 211 13.76 12.80 -10.33
N SER A 212 14.49 13.87 -10.07
CA SER A 212 15.77 14.14 -10.75
C SER A 212 16.80 13.04 -10.51
N PHE A 213 16.86 12.49 -9.30
CA PHE A 213 17.74 11.37 -8.97
C PHE A 213 17.29 10.08 -9.67
N ILE A 214 15.98 9.78 -9.66
CA ILE A 214 15.40 8.64 -10.35
C ILE A 214 15.77 8.66 -11.83
N LYS A 215 15.55 9.80 -12.49
CA LYS A 215 15.83 9.99 -13.92
C LYS A 215 17.30 9.75 -14.28
N GLN A 216 18.21 10.18 -13.41
CA GLN A 216 19.65 10.08 -13.66
C GLN A 216 20.24 8.71 -13.33
N ASN A 217 19.70 7.99 -12.33
CA ASN A 217 20.39 6.86 -11.73
C ASN A 217 19.57 5.56 -11.69
N LEU A 218 18.24 5.63 -11.76
CA LEU A 218 17.39 4.46 -11.51
C LEU A 218 16.57 4.01 -12.73
N THR A 219 16.49 4.81 -13.78
CA THR A 219 15.81 4.44 -15.02
C THR A 219 16.46 3.19 -15.62
N GLY A 220 15.64 2.15 -15.84
CA GLY A 220 16.09 0.85 -16.32
C GLY A 220 16.66 -0.08 -15.24
N LEU A 221 16.77 0.37 -13.98
CA LEU A 221 17.17 -0.43 -12.81
C LEU A 221 15.98 -0.77 -11.92
N VAL A 222 14.97 0.09 -11.88
CA VAL A 222 13.72 -0.11 -11.13
C VAL A 222 12.59 -0.27 -12.12
N ASP A 223 11.64 -1.15 -11.81
CA ASP A 223 10.61 -1.58 -12.75
C ASP A 223 9.43 -0.61 -12.82
N ALA A 224 9.04 -0.01 -11.68
CA ALA A 224 7.82 0.77 -11.54
C ALA A 224 7.97 1.97 -10.60
N ILE A 225 7.02 2.90 -10.69
CA ILE A 225 6.93 4.09 -9.84
C ILE A 225 5.47 4.39 -9.51
N GLU A 226 5.20 4.90 -8.31
CA GLU A 226 3.88 5.40 -7.96
C GLU A 226 3.58 6.73 -8.67
N ASP A 227 2.55 6.72 -9.51
CA ASP A 227 1.98 7.90 -10.15
C ASP A 227 0.89 8.53 -9.29
N ILE A 228 0.11 7.70 -8.59
CA ILE A 228 -0.99 8.17 -7.75
C ILE A 228 -0.88 7.53 -6.37
N SER A 229 -0.87 8.34 -5.30
CA SER A 229 -0.95 7.86 -3.93
C SER A 229 -1.97 8.64 -3.13
N THR A 230 -2.97 7.94 -2.60
CA THR A 230 -4.00 8.56 -1.77
C THR A 230 -3.46 9.01 -0.43
N GLY A 231 -2.64 8.21 0.25
CA GLY A 231 -2.06 8.53 1.55
C GLY A 231 -1.18 9.79 1.50
N HIS A 232 -0.53 10.01 0.38
CA HIS A 232 0.34 11.15 0.16
C HIS A 232 -0.32 12.30 -0.62
N GLY A 233 -1.47 12.05 -1.24
CA GLY A 233 -2.29 13.09 -1.89
C GLY A 233 -1.66 13.66 -3.15
N PHE A 234 -0.98 12.84 -3.95
CA PHE A 234 -0.50 13.24 -5.28
C PHE A 234 -1.17 12.40 -6.38
N ASP A 235 -1.22 12.99 -7.58
CA ASP A 235 -1.78 12.43 -8.81
C ASP A 235 -0.94 12.99 -9.94
N GLU A 236 0.05 12.23 -10.39
CA GLU A 236 1.11 12.63 -11.32
C GLU A 236 1.26 11.57 -12.42
N ASN A 237 2.15 11.77 -13.37
CA ASN A 237 2.39 10.83 -14.48
C ASN A 237 3.91 10.60 -14.67
N TYR A 238 4.59 10.26 -13.60
CA TYR A 238 6.03 10.04 -13.59
C TYR A 238 6.46 8.85 -14.45
N SER A 239 5.63 7.79 -14.48
CA SER A 239 5.92 6.56 -15.20
C SER A 239 6.11 6.78 -16.70
N GLU A 240 5.28 7.65 -17.31
CA GLU A 240 5.42 7.99 -18.73
C GLU A 240 6.73 8.71 -19.02
N GLU A 241 7.09 9.72 -18.20
CA GLU A 241 8.35 10.46 -18.35
C GLU A 241 9.59 9.57 -18.18
N LEU A 242 9.52 8.60 -17.24
CA LEU A 242 10.66 7.77 -16.85
C LEU A 242 10.71 6.42 -17.60
N GLY A 243 9.67 6.08 -18.36
CA GLY A 243 9.56 4.81 -19.05
C GLY A 243 9.48 3.61 -18.09
N MET A 244 8.75 3.76 -16.98
CA MET A 244 8.52 2.76 -15.94
C MET A 244 7.07 2.28 -15.97
N ALA A 245 6.75 1.20 -15.22
CA ALA A 245 5.37 0.79 -15.01
C ALA A 245 4.65 1.78 -14.07
N SER A 246 3.37 2.07 -14.35
CA SER A 246 2.53 2.99 -13.57
C SER A 246 1.89 2.26 -12.40
N ILE A 247 2.03 2.79 -11.19
CA ILE A 247 1.46 2.22 -9.95
C ILE A 247 0.56 3.25 -9.26
N GLY A 248 -0.63 2.79 -8.86
CA GLY A 248 -1.52 3.52 -7.98
C GLY A 248 -1.69 2.77 -6.66
N SER A 249 -1.58 3.47 -5.54
CA SER A 249 -1.59 2.87 -4.21
C SER A 249 -2.25 3.76 -3.16
N SER A 250 -2.51 3.21 -1.98
CA SER A 250 -3.05 3.99 -0.87
C SER A 250 -2.00 4.41 0.16
N ASP A 251 -0.95 3.65 0.38
CA ASP A 251 -0.04 3.77 1.53
C ASP A 251 -0.82 3.82 2.86
N ASP A 252 -1.70 2.83 3.02
CA ASP A 252 -2.67 2.81 4.12
C ASP A 252 -2.09 2.15 5.38
N HIS A 253 -2.02 2.92 6.45
CA HIS A 253 -1.60 2.47 7.79
C HIS A 253 -2.78 2.21 8.73
N PHE A 254 -4.00 2.63 8.35
CA PHE A 254 -5.18 2.63 9.22
C PHE A 254 -6.30 1.72 8.73
N ASN A 255 -6.07 0.95 7.70
CA ASN A 255 -7.08 0.14 7.02
C ASN A 255 -8.35 0.95 6.70
N LEU A 256 -8.15 2.19 6.22
CA LEU A 256 -9.21 3.15 5.96
C LEU A 256 -9.34 3.52 4.49
N ILE A 257 -8.20 3.66 3.79
CA ILE A 257 -8.15 4.16 2.41
C ILE A 257 -7.74 3.12 1.37
N ILE A 258 -7.56 1.85 1.77
CA ILE A 258 -7.35 0.72 0.84
C ILE A 258 -8.41 0.76 -0.26
N GLY A 259 -7.97 0.65 -1.52
CA GLY A 259 -8.83 0.62 -2.69
C GLY A 259 -9.34 1.99 -3.17
N THR A 260 -8.95 3.09 -2.54
CA THR A 260 -9.27 4.46 -3.03
C THR A 260 -8.45 4.82 -4.26
N THR A 261 -7.21 4.35 -4.31
CA THR A 261 -6.34 4.32 -5.48
C THR A 261 -5.83 2.89 -5.63
N VAL A 262 -5.78 2.39 -6.83
CA VAL A 262 -5.41 1.00 -7.12
C VAL A 262 -4.52 0.92 -8.36
N THR A 263 -3.81 -0.18 -8.50
CA THR A 263 -3.12 -0.54 -9.74
C THR A 263 -3.98 -1.52 -10.54
N GLY A 264 -4.09 -1.30 -11.85
CA GLY A 264 -4.82 -2.16 -12.77
C GLY A 264 -3.94 -2.74 -13.86
N TYR A 265 -4.30 -3.93 -14.37
CA TYR A 265 -3.72 -4.55 -15.58
C TYR A 265 -4.74 -5.43 -16.31
N ASP A 266 -4.51 -5.70 -17.61
CA ASP A 266 -5.38 -6.55 -18.45
C ASP A 266 -4.97 -8.03 -18.33
N SER A 267 -5.84 -8.89 -17.75
CA SER A 267 -5.60 -10.32 -17.56
C SER A 267 -5.52 -11.15 -18.85
N ARG A 268 -5.94 -10.61 -20.00
CA ARG A 268 -5.77 -11.27 -21.31
C ARG A 268 -4.32 -11.15 -21.81
N ARG A 269 -3.61 -10.11 -21.38
CA ARG A 269 -2.24 -9.81 -21.81
C ARG A 269 -1.20 -10.31 -20.82
N HIS A 270 -1.56 -10.34 -19.54
CA HIS A 270 -0.64 -10.66 -18.44
C HIS A 270 -1.25 -11.69 -17.50
N LYS A 271 -0.48 -12.72 -17.18
CA LYS A 271 -0.92 -13.81 -16.29
C LYS A 271 -1.05 -13.37 -14.83
N ASN A 272 -0.33 -12.33 -14.41
CA ASN A 272 -0.31 -11.82 -13.05
C ASN A 272 0.27 -10.39 -13.01
N PHE A 273 0.18 -9.74 -11.85
CA PHE A 273 0.70 -8.40 -11.60
C PHE A 273 2.18 -8.25 -11.97
N LEU A 274 3.06 -9.17 -11.55
CA LEU A 274 4.49 -9.07 -11.81
C LEU A 274 4.80 -9.07 -13.32
N SER A 275 4.07 -9.88 -14.09
CA SER A 275 4.24 -9.92 -15.54
C SER A 275 3.78 -8.62 -16.21
N ALA A 276 2.75 -7.97 -15.68
CA ALA A 276 2.27 -6.68 -16.18
C ALA A 276 3.27 -5.56 -15.87
N VAL A 277 3.82 -5.52 -14.65
CA VAL A 277 4.86 -4.55 -14.26
C VAL A 277 6.09 -4.69 -15.14
N LYS A 278 6.61 -5.92 -15.35
CA LYS A 278 7.76 -6.17 -16.22
C LYS A 278 7.52 -5.75 -17.65
N ALA A 279 6.28 -5.84 -18.13
CA ALA A 279 5.88 -5.38 -19.45
C ALA A 279 5.58 -3.87 -19.52
N ARG A 280 5.62 -3.15 -18.38
CA ARG A 280 5.21 -1.75 -18.24
C ARG A 280 3.78 -1.51 -18.71
N ASP A 281 2.89 -2.44 -18.44
CA ASP A 281 1.51 -2.47 -18.89
C ASP A 281 0.54 -2.49 -17.71
N THR A 282 0.85 -1.68 -16.72
CA THR A 282 0.01 -1.36 -15.59
C THR A 282 -0.48 0.08 -15.67
N GLN A 283 -1.55 0.38 -14.95
CA GLN A 283 -2.11 1.72 -14.86
C GLN A 283 -2.47 2.06 -13.42
N ALA A 284 -2.12 3.26 -12.97
CA ALA A 284 -2.63 3.84 -11.74
C ALA A 284 -4.09 4.27 -11.96
N ILE A 285 -5.00 3.88 -11.07
CA ILE A 285 -6.44 4.17 -11.19
C ILE A 285 -6.93 4.81 -9.89
N LYS A 286 -7.43 6.04 -10.00
CA LYS A 286 -8.12 6.70 -8.91
C LYS A 286 -9.57 6.23 -8.85
N VAL A 287 -9.90 5.44 -7.86
CA VAL A 287 -11.24 4.88 -7.65
C VAL A 287 -12.12 5.88 -6.94
N ASN A 288 -11.54 6.66 -6.02
CA ASN A 288 -12.27 7.59 -5.19
C ASN A 288 -11.41 8.79 -4.79
N ASP A 289 -11.99 9.98 -4.76
CA ASP A 289 -11.37 11.16 -4.17
C ASP A 289 -11.52 11.08 -2.63
N SER A 290 -10.63 10.31 -2.00
CA SER A 290 -10.73 9.98 -0.59
C SER A 290 -10.72 11.20 0.33
N LEU A 291 -10.03 12.27 -0.07
CA LEU A 291 -9.95 13.47 0.76
C LEU A 291 -11.31 14.22 0.82
N ASP A 292 -11.99 14.36 -0.31
CA ASP A 292 -13.32 14.97 -0.36
C ASP A 292 -14.34 14.10 0.38
N ASP A 293 -14.20 12.78 0.30
CA ASP A 293 -15.05 11.84 1.02
C ASP A 293 -14.82 11.89 2.54
N LEU A 294 -13.56 11.92 2.99
CA LEU A 294 -13.21 12.07 4.40
C LEU A 294 -13.66 13.43 4.95
N MET A 295 -13.53 14.51 4.17
CA MET A 295 -14.02 15.83 4.53
C MET A 295 -15.55 15.89 4.52
N GLY A 296 -16.20 15.18 3.61
CA GLY A 296 -17.65 15.02 3.57
C GLY A 296 -18.16 14.27 4.81
N MET A 297 -17.49 13.19 5.22
CA MET A 297 -17.80 12.47 6.46
C MET A 297 -17.57 13.34 7.70
N ALA A 298 -16.47 14.07 7.78
CA ALA A 298 -16.21 14.99 8.88
C ALA A 298 -17.30 16.07 9.02
N ARG A 299 -17.83 16.59 7.89
CA ARG A 299 -18.94 17.54 7.88
C ARG A 299 -20.28 16.95 8.30
N MET A 300 -20.47 15.62 8.14
CA MET A 300 -21.69 14.95 8.64
C MET A 300 -21.65 14.62 10.12
N ILE A 301 -20.46 14.67 10.72
CA ILE A 301 -20.21 14.34 12.14
C ILE A 301 -20.17 15.61 13.01
N LEU A 302 -19.85 16.77 12.44
CA LEU A 302 -19.85 18.08 13.07
C LEU A 302 -21.19 18.80 12.89
#